data_caea998489e3c75643f565e531ede540
#
_entry.id   caea998489e3c75643f565e531ede540
#
_cell.length_a   1.000
_cell.length_b   1.000
_cell.length_c   1.000
_cell.angle_alpha   90.00
_cell.angle_beta   90.00
_cell.angle_gamma   90.00
#
_symmetry.space_group_name_H-M   'P 1'
#
loop_
_entity.id
_entity.type
_entity.pdbx_description
1 polymer ?
#
loop_
_entity_poly.entity_id
_entity_poly.type
_entity_poly.pdbx_seq_one_letter_code
_entity_poly.pdbx_strand_id
1 'polypeptide(L)'
;VCAVVNGGKLMQPYVVSDILGPEGEVIDHLSPVCKRQVLKEETSCTMREMMEAVVLYGGGRNARIAGYRVGGKSGTSQKLDSADEKARIASFVAVAPIDDPQFLCLVCLDEPHSWTTAGGSLSAPVCAEVLEQTLVYKGVPRAAVPDTPASDAETSADLPEDGDSFDGA
;
A
#
# COMPACT_ATOMS: atom_id res chain seq x y z
N VAL A 1 -5.69 6.06 2.54
CA VAL A 1 -5.82 4.80 1.78
C VAL A 1 -6.82 3.87 2.48
N CYS A 2 -6.76 3.66 3.81
CA CYS A 2 -7.71 2.76 4.50
C CYS A 2 -9.17 3.01 4.07
N ALA A 3 -9.64 4.26 4.09
CA ALA A 3 -11.00 4.58 3.65
C ALA A 3 -11.28 4.28 2.17
N VAL A 4 -10.25 4.21 1.33
CA VAL A 4 -10.40 3.86 -0.09
C VAL A 4 -10.69 2.38 -0.27
N VAL A 5 -10.10 1.52 0.57
CA VAL A 5 -10.16 0.06 0.38
C VAL A 5 -11.17 -0.64 1.29
N ASN A 6 -11.68 0.02 2.34
CA ASN A 6 -12.59 -0.56 3.34
C ASN A 6 -14.09 -0.30 3.09
N GLY A 7 -14.48 -0.06 1.83
CA GLY A 7 -15.86 0.29 1.49
C GLY A 7 -16.19 1.78 1.69
N GLY A 8 -15.16 2.64 1.75
CA GLY A 8 -15.36 4.10 1.82
C GLY A 8 -15.59 4.66 3.23
N LYS A 9 -15.31 3.91 4.28
CA LYS A 9 -15.55 4.31 5.68
C LYS A 9 -14.33 5.03 6.26
N LEU A 10 -14.49 6.28 6.69
CA LEU A 10 -13.47 6.99 7.46
C LEU A 10 -13.56 6.57 8.93
N MET A 11 -12.63 5.73 9.36
CA MET A 11 -12.56 5.25 10.74
C MET A 11 -11.74 6.22 11.60
N GLN A 12 -12.07 6.30 12.88
CA GLN A 12 -11.22 6.96 13.86
C GLN A 12 -10.04 6.04 14.19
N PRO A 13 -8.78 6.50 13.98
CA PRO A 13 -7.62 5.71 14.40
C PRO A 13 -7.59 5.58 15.92
N TYR A 14 -7.22 4.40 16.42
CA TYR A 14 -6.95 4.15 17.83
C TYR A 14 -5.92 3.02 17.96
N VAL A 15 -5.17 3.01 19.05
CA VAL A 15 -4.10 2.05 19.33
C VAL A 15 -4.31 1.31 20.67
N VAL A 16 -5.33 1.71 21.42
CA VAL A 16 -5.70 1.10 22.70
C VAL A 16 -7.02 0.38 22.49
N SER A 17 -7.07 -0.93 22.73
CA SER A 17 -8.31 -1.70 22.72
C SER A 17 -8.98 -1.72 24.09
N ASP A 18 -8.18 -1.94 25.13
CA ASP A 18 -8.69 -2.13 26.49
C ASP A 18 -7.83 -1.37 27.49
N ILE A 19 -8.50 -0.83 28.50
CA ILE A 19 -7.87 -0.29 29.71
C ILE A 19 -8.11 -1.31 30.82
N LEU A 20 -7.02 -1.84 31.36
CA LEU A 20 -7.09 -2.86 32.40
C LEU A 20 -6.81 -2.27 33.78
N GLY A 21 -7.48 -2.78 34.77
CA GLY A 21 -7.22 -2.51 36.16
C GLY A 21 -6.04 -3.32 36.73
N PRO A 22 -5.69 -3.08 38.00
CA PRO A 22 -4.53 -3.72 38.64
C PRO A 22 -4.61 -5.26 38.71
N GLU A 23 -5.82 -5.82 38.72
CA GLU A 23 -6.08 -7.27 38.78
C GLU A 23 -6.35 -7.87 37.40
N GLY A 24 -6.18 -7.06 36.31
CA GLY A 24 -6.38 -7.48 34.92
C GLY A 24 -7.84 -7.40 34.46
N GLU A 25 -8.74 -6.88 35.25
CA GLU A 25 -10.13 -6.63 34.88
C GLU A 25 -10.22 -5.51 33.83
N VAL A 26 -11.12 -5.64 32.88
CA VAL A 26 -11.34 -4.61 31.85
C VAL A 26 -12.16 -3.46 32.48
N ILE A 27 -11.52 -2.31 32.64
CA ILE A 27 -12.16 -1.07 33.11
C ILE A 27 -12.92 -0.38 31.97
N ASP A 28 -12.32 -0.34 30.78
CA ASP A 28 -12.92 0.28 29.61
C ASP A 28 -12.50 -0.46 28.34
N HIS A 29 -13.38 -0.52 27.36
CA HIS A 29 -13.15 -1.16 26.06
C HIS A 29 -13.45 -0.18 24.93
N LEU A 30 -12.44 0.10 24.10
CA LEU A 30 -12.57 0.99 22.95
C LEU A 30 -12.94 0.18 21.70
N SER A 31 -14.08 0.52 21.12
CA SER A 31 -14.56 -0.09 19.87
C SER A 31 -14.24 0.79 18.66
N PRO A 32 -14.10 0.19 17.45
CA PRO A 32 -13.92 0.95 16.22
C PRO A 32 -15.07 1.94 15.98
N VAL A 33 -14.72 3.21 15.71
CA VAL A 33 -15.70 4.28 15.45
C VAL A 33 -15.60 4.71 13.97
N CYS A 34 -16.70 4.56 13.24
CA CYS A 34 -16.83 5.13 11.90
C CYS A 34 -17.25 6.60 12.03
N LYS A 35 -16.38 7.53 11.59
CA LYS A 35 -16.67 8.97 11.60
C LYS A 35 -17.70 9.34 10.53
N ARG A 36 -17.54 8.81 9.32
CA ARG A 36 -18.46 9.06 8.19
C ARG A 36 -18.12 8.17 6.99
N GLN A 37 -19.10 8.01 6.10
CA GLN A 37 -18.89 7.47 4.76
C GLN A 37 -18.32 8.58 3.86
N VAL A 38 -17.13 8.36 3.26
CA VAL A 38 -16.44 9.34 2.40
C VAL A 38 -16.44 8.96 0.93
N LEU A 39 -16.59 7.68 0.62
CA LEU A 39 -16.72 7.12 -0.72
C LEU A 39 -17.87 6.11 -0.75
N LYS A 40 -18.46 5.90 -1.92
CA LYS A 40 -19.38 4.80 -2.14
C LYS A 40 -18.63 3.47 -2.15
N GLU A 41 -19.30 2.40 -1.74
CA GLU A 41 -18.72 1.05 -1.75
C GLU A 41 -18.29 0.61 -3.15
N GLU A 42 -19.09 0.92 -4.19
CA GLU A 42 -18.75 0.67 -5.59
C GLU A 42 -17.43 1.34 -6.00
N THR A 43 -17.22 2.60 -5.60
CA THR A 43 -15.97 3.33 -5.85
C THR A 43 -14.80 2.66 -5.14
N SER A 44 -15.00 2.20 -3.90
CA SER A 44 -13.98 1.46 -3.15
C SER A 44 -13.61 0.14 -3.84
N CYS A 45 -14.60 -0.58 -4.36
CA CYS A 45 -14.38 -1.81 -5.13
C CYS A 45 -13.54 -1.55 -6.38
N THR A 46 -13.93 -0.58 -7.20
CA THR A 46 -13.18 -0.19 -8.40
C THR A 46 -11.74 0.23 -8.07
N MET A 47 -11.55 0.98 -6.98
CA MET A 47 -10.21 1.37 -6.55
C MET A 47 -9.35 0.18 -6.12
N ARG A 48 -9.92 -0.84 -5.48
CA ARG A 48 -9.21 -2.07 -5.14
C ARG A 48 -8.76 -2.82 -6.40
N GLU A 49 -9.61 -2.92 -7.41
CA GLU A 49 -9.26 -3.53 -8.71
C GLU A 49 -8.12 -2.77 -9.39
N MET A 50 -8.18 -1.43 -9.41
CA MET A 50 -7.10 -0.61 -9.95
C MET A 50 -5.78 -0.78 -9.17
N MET A 51 -5.84 -0.84 -7.84
CA MET A 51 -4.65 -1.05 -7.01
C MET A 51 -4.05 -2.45 -7.22
N GLU A 52 -4.87 -3.46 -7.44
CA GLU A 52 -4.40 -4.80 -7.80
C GLU A 52 -3.73 -4.80 -9.17
N ALA A 53 -4.31 -4.13 -10.17
CA ALA A 53 -3.71 -4.00 -11.49
C ALA A 53 -2.31 -3.35 -11.45
N VAL A 54 -2.07 -2.39 -10.55
CA VAL A 54 -0.73 -1.81 -10.33
C VAL A 54 0.29 -2.86 -9.90
N VAL A 55 -0.11 -3.80 -9.05
CA VAL A 55 0.76 -4.89 -8.57
C VAL A 55 0.91 -6.00 -9.62
N LEU A 56 -0.15 -6.30 -10.37
CA LEU A 56 -0.12 -7.35 -11.38
C LEU A 56 0.62 -6.93 -12.66
N TYR A 57 0.40 -5.69 -13.12
CA TYR A 57 0.83 -5.27 -14.45
C TYR A 57 1.67 -3.99 -14.45
N GLY A 58 1.63 -3.21 -13.36
CA GLY A 58 2.27 -1.91 -13.27
C GLY A 58 3.60 -1.89 -12.52
N GLY A 59 3.99 -0.71 -12.05
CA GLY A 59 5.23 -0.46 -11.30
C GLY A 59 5.23 -1.00 -9.85
N GLY A 60 4.17 -1.70 -9.43
CA GLY A 60 4.07 -2.31 -8.10
C GLY A 60 4.41 -3.81 -8.07
N ARG A 61 4.95 -4.38 -9.13
CA ARG A 61 5.20 -5.84 -9.24
C ARG A 61 6.03 -6.42 -8.09
N ASN A 62 6.92 -5.63 -7.52
CA ASN A 62 7.75 -6.05 -6.38
C ASN A 62 6.96 -6.17 -5.05
N ALA A 63 5.68 -5.76 -5.04
CA ALA A 63 4.79 -5.97 -3.89
C ALA A 63 3.98 -7.28 -3.97
N ARG A 64 4.21 -8.13 -4.96
CA ARG A 64 3.53 -9.44 -5.08
C ARG A 64 3.90 -10.36 -3.93
N ILE A 65 2.91 -11.06 -3.41
CA ILE A 65 3.06 -12.07 -2.37
C ILE A 65 2.41 -13.36 -2.85
N ALA A 66 3.18 -14.45 -2.88
CA ALA A 66 2.66 -15.74 -3.33
C ALA A 66 1.47 -16.22 -2.49
N GLY A 67 0.37 -16.55 -3.17
CA GLY A 67 -0.84 -17.01 -2.50
C GLY A 67 -1.73 -15.91 -1.92
N TYR A 68 -1.42 -14.62 -2.18
CA TYR A 68 -2.28 -13.51 -1.77
C TYR A 68 -2.51 -12.53 -2.91
N ARG A 69 -3.73 -12.04 -3.03
CA ARG A 69 -4.04 -10.92 -3.91
C ARG A 69 -3.62 -9.63 -3.22
N VAL A 70 -2.75 -8.87 -3.86
CA VAL A 70 -2.18 -7.64 -3.30
C VAL A 70 -2.53 -6.46 -4.18
N GLY A 71 -3.01 -5.39 -3.59
CA GLY A 71 -3.16 -4.10 -4.24
C GLY A 71 -2.15 -3.10 -3.71
N GLY A 72 -1.72 -2.15 -4.53
CA GLY A 72 -0.77 -1.15 -4.08
C GLY A 72 -0.68 0.10 -4.93
N LYS A 73 0.08 1.09 -4.44
CA LYS A 73 0.40 2.33 -5.16
C LYS A 73 1.75 2.86 -4.73
N SER A 74 2.58 3.17 -5.72
CA SER A 74 3.86 3.86 -5.52
C SER A 74 3.68 5.36 -5.35
N GLY A 75 4.60 5.99 -4.65
CA GLY A 75 4.76 7.43 -4.59
C GLY A 75 6.26 7.78 -4.62
N THR A 76 6.62 8.73 -5.45
CA THR A 76 7.96 9.32 -5.45
C THR A 76 7.77 10.82 -5.50
N SER A 77 8.11 11.49 -4.41
CA SER A 77 7.96 12.93 -4.29
C SER A 77 9.31 13.61 -4.13
N GLN A 78 9.43 14.83 -4.64
CA GLN A 78 10.58 15.67 -4.34
C GLN A 78 10.52 16.10 -2.87
N LYS A 79 11.69 16.15 -2.22
CA LYS A 79 11.81 16.67 -0.87
C LYS A 79 12.16 18.16 -0.94
N LEU A 80 11.17 19.01 -0.70
CA LEU A 80 11.26 20.45 -0.91
C LEU A 80 12.12 21.18 0.14
N ASP A 81 12.33 20.57 1.30
CA ASP A 81 13.10 21.11 2.43
C ASP A 81 14.56 20.58 2.47
N SER A 82 14.97 19.83 1.45
CA SER A 82 16.35 19.36 1.32
C SER A 82 17.22 20.38 0.59
N ALA A 83 18.50 20.47 1.00
CA ALA A 83 19.52 21.21 0.27
C ALA A 83 19.91 20.56 -1.07
N ASP A 84 19.62 19.28 -1.25
CA ASP A 84 19.78 18.55 -2.50
C ASP A 84 18.45 18.56 -3.29
N GLU A 85 18.44 19.29 -4.40
CA GLU A 85 17.28 19.34 -5.31
C GLU A 85 16.89 17.99 -5.89
N LYS A 86 17.78 17.00 -5.86
CA LYS A 86 17.54 15.63 -6.30
C LYS A 86 17.00 14.74 -5.20
N ALA A 87 16.91 15.24 -3.96
CA ALA A 87 16.39 14.48 -2.84
C ALA A 87 14.94 14.07 -3.08
N ARG A 88 14.64 12.79 -2.85
CA ARG A 88 13.32 12.19 -3.05
C ARG A 88 12.89 11.44 -1.81
N ILE A 89 11.57 11.35 -1.65
CA ILE A 89 10.92 10.41 -0.73
C ILE A 89 10.31 9.31 -1.57
N ALA A 90 10.84 8.11 -1.43
CA ALA A 90 10.33 6.92 -2.11
C ALA A 90 9.32 6.21 -1.22
N SER A 91 8.08 6.07 -1.67
CA SER A 91 7.04 5.43 -0.87
C SER A 91 6.26 4.39 -1.67
N PHE A 92 5.74 3.41 -0.95
CA PHE A 92 4.78 2.44 -1.47
C PHE A 92 3.77 2.09 -0.40
N VAL A 93 2.50 2.03 -0.77
CA VAL A 93 1.44 1.49 0.05
C VAL A 93 0.96 0.18 -0.57
N ALA A 94 0.88 -0.85 0.25
CA ALA A 94 0.33 -2.14 -0.14
C ALA A 94 -0.81 -2.56 0.78
N VAL A 95 -1.78 -3.28 0.24
CA VAL A 95 -2.95 -3.79 0.94
C VAL A 95 -3.11 -5.27 0.61
N ALA A 96 -3.30 -6.09 1.62
CA ALA A 96 -3.52 -7.52 1.42
C ALA A 96 -4.42 -8.14 2.51
N PRO A 97 -5.26 -9.13 2.15
CA PRO A 97 -5.71 -9.43 0.80
C PRO A 97 -6.49 -8.23 0.20
N ILE A 98 -6.44 -8.02 -1.12
CA ILE A 98 -7.11 -6.84 -1.72
C ILE A 98 -8.62 -7.08 -1.95
N ASP A 99 -9.05 -8.32 -2.08
CA ASP A 99 -10.44 -8.73 -2.19
C ASP A 99 -11.18 -8.64 -0.85
N ASP A 100 -10.49 -8.91 0.26
CA ASP A 100 -10.98 -8.71 1.63
C ASP A 100 -9.92 -7.97 2.46
N PRO A 101 -9.81 -6.63 2.36
CA PRO A 101 -8.71 -5.86 2.93
C PRO A 101 -8.61 -5.96 4.45
N GLN A 102 -7.57 -6.61 4.95
CA GLN A 102 -7.31 -6.77 6.39
C GLN A 102 -6.13 -5.94 6.86
N PHE A 103 -5.05 -5.89 6.05
CA PHE A 103 -3.84 -5.19 6.43
C PHE A 103 -3.40 -4.21 5.34
N LEU A 104 -2.88 -3.08 5.80
CA LEU A 104 -2.26 -2.06 4.97
C LEU A 104 -0.86 -1.78 5.52
N CYS A 105 0.13 -1.84 4.64
CA CYS A 105 1.51 -1.46 4.94
C CYS A 105 1.89 -0.24 4.10
N LEU A 106 2.46 0.78 4.73
CA LEU A 106 3.05 1.94 4.07
C LEU A 106 4.52 1.99 4.44
N VAL A 107 5.39 1.98 3.44
CA VAL A 107 6.82 2.20 3.59
C VAL A 107 7.20 3.50 2.91
N CYS A 108 7.88 4.37 3.66
CA CYS A 108 8.44 5.62 3.20
C CYS A 108 9.95 5.61 3.47
N LEU A 109 10.75 5.79 2.43
CA LEU A 109 12.20 5.95 2.52
C LEU A 109 12.54 7.41 2.22
N ASP A 110 13.10 8.07 3.21
CA ASP A 110 13.49 9.47 3.11
C ASP A 110 14.94 9.56 2.59
N GLU A 111 15.14 10.24 1.48
CA GLU A 111 16.43 10.42 0.80
C GLU A 111 17.20 9.10 0.59
N PRO A 112 16.61 8.08 -0.06
CA PRO A 112 17.29 6.82 -0.24
C PRO A 112 18.53 6.97 -1.12
N HIS A 113 19.69 6.55 -0.61
CA HIS A 113 20.93 6.50 -1.37
C HIS A 113 21.00 5.18 -2.17
N SER A 114 20.44 5.16 -3.38
CA SER A 114 20.36 3.98 -4.22
C SER A 114 20.46 4.34 -5.70
N TRP A 115 20.58 3.30 -6.56
CA TRP A 115 20.59 3.43 -8.02
C TRP A 115 19.26 3.98 -8.58
N THR A 116 18.19 3.95 -7.81
CA THR A 116 16.87 4.48 -8.14
C THR A 116 16.24 5.13 -6.91
N THR A 117 15.26 5.99 -7.12
CA THR A 117 14.42 6.57 -6.07
C THR A 117 12.95 6.14 -6.20
N ALA A 118 12.64 5.23 -7.13
CA ALA A 118 11.28 4.77 -7.37
C ALA A 118 10.73 3.93 -6.20
N GLY A 119 9.61 4.36 -5.62
CA GLY A 119 8.96 3.66 -4.51
C GLY A 119 8.56 2.22 -4.84
N GLY A 120 8.17 1.95 -6.10
CA GLY A 120 7.88 0.59 -6.58
C GLY A 120 9.10 -0.35 -6.61
N SER A 121 10.31 0.20 -6.69
CA SER A 121 11.56 -0.58 -6.68
C SER A 121 12.13 -0.73 -5.28
N LEU A 122 12.05 0.30 -4.44
CA LEU A 122 12.69 0.32 -3.13
C LEU A 122 11.72 -0.05 -2.00
N SER A 123 10.53 0.55 -1.98
CA SER A 123 9.59 0.42 -0.86
C SER A 123 8.62 -0.74 -1.03
N ALA A 124 8.27 -1.10 -2.28
CA ALA A 124 7.32 -2.18 -2.54
C ALA A 124 7.78 -3.57 -2.04
N PRO A 125 9.04 -4.00 -2.24
CA PRO A 125 9.50 -5.29 -1.72
C PRO A 125 9.49 -5.35 -0.19
N VAL A 126 9.76 -4.23 0.48
CA VAL A 126 9.67 -4.15 1.95
C VAL A 126 8.21 -4.28 2.42
N CYS A 127 7.26 -3.64 1.70
CA CYS A 127 5.84 -3.83 1.98
C CYS A 127 5.42 -5.30 1.82
N ALA A 128 5.89 -5.98 0.77
CA ALA A 128 5.60 -7.39 0.53
C ALA A 128 6.07 -8.27 1.68
N GLU A 129 7.31 -8.12 2.10
CA GLU A 129 7.92 -8.89 3.20
C GLU A 129 7.14 -8.70 4.51
N VAL A 130 6.87 -7.43 4.89
CA VAL A 130 6.12 -7.12 6.12
C VAL A 130 4.70 -7.69 6.07
N LEU A 131 4.01 -7.54 4.94
CA LEU A 131 2.65 -8.05 4.80
C LEU A 131 2.62 -9.57 4.79
N GLU A 132 3.54 -10.25 4.10
CA GLU A 132 3.59 -11.70 4.07
C GLU A 132 3.75 -12.28 5.47
N GLN A 133 4.71 -11.77 6.25
CA GLN A 133 4.92 -12.22 7.62
C GLN A 133 3.71 -11.92 8.50
N THR A 134 3.07 -10.75 8.32
CA THR A 134 1.86 -10.37 9.07
C THR A 134 0.69 -11.29 8.77
N LEU A 135 0.43 -11.58 7.49
CA LEU A 135 -0.66 -12.47 7.06
C LEU A 135 -0.49 -13.89 7.58
N VAL A 136 0.75 -14.41 7.50
CA VAL A 136 1.07 -15.74 8.04
C VAL A 136 0.90 -15.77 9.56
N TYR A 137 1.43 -14.77 10.28
CA TYR A 137 1.28 -14.67 11.73
C TYR A 137 -0.18 -14.59 12.19
N LYS A 138 -1.02 -13.89 11.42
CA LYS A 138 -2.45 -13.75 11.70
C LYS A 138 -3.30 -14.92 11.20
N GLY A 139 -2.69 -15.92 10.57
CA GLY A 139 -3.37 -17.10 10.08
C GLY A 139 -4.32 -16.83 8.92
N VAL A 140 -4.08 -15.77 8.14
CA VAL A 140 -4.87 -15.49 6.93
C VAL A 140 -4.55 -16.57 5.89
N PRO A 141 -5.55 -17.32 5.39
CA PRO A 141 -5.29 -18.41 4.48
C PRO A 141 -4.77 -17.90 3.14
N ARG A 142 -3.81 -18.64 2.56
CA ARG A 142 -3.39 -18.41 1.18
C ARG A 142 -4.49 -18.88 0.23
N ALA A 143 -4.92 -18.01 -0.67
CA ALA A 143 -5.83 -18.40 -1.75
C ALA A 143 -5.03 -19.08 -2.87
N ALA A 144 -5.70 -19.95 -3.63
CA ALA A 144 -5.17 -20.38 -4.93
C ALA A 144 -5.25 -19.17 -5.88
N VAL A 145 -4.25 -18.29 -5.81
CA VAL A 145 -4.10 -17.22 -6.79
C VAL A 145 -3.68 -17.90 -8.09
N PRO A 146 -4.36 -17.70 -9.20
CA PRO A 146 -3.86 -18.17 -10.49
C PRO A 146 -2.45 -17.65 -10.66
N ASP A 147 -1.48 -18.53 -10.89
CA ASP A 147 -0.16 -18.10 -11.31
C ASP A 147 -0.36 -17.12 -12.45
N THR A 148 0.21 -15.94 -12.31
CA THR A 148 0.17 -14.91 -13.35
C THR A 148 0.51 -15.57 -14.67
N PRO A 149 -0.24 -15.33 -15.76
CA PRO A 149 0.13 -15.89 -17.04
C PRO A 149 1.59 -15.60 -17.30
N ALA A 150 2.36 -16.65 -17.52
CA ALA A 150 3.73 -16.58 -17.99
C ALA A 150 3.70 -16.05 -19.43
N SER A 151 3.60 -14.76 -19.58
CA SER A 151 3.90 -13.95 -20.77
C SER A 151 4.15 -12.57 -20.18
N ASP A 152 5.27 -11.98 -20.24
CA ASP A 152 6.13 -11.72 -21.34
C ASP A 152 7.53 -11.36 -20.83
N ALA A 153 8.46 -12.23 -21.09
CA ALA A 153 9.79 -11.77 -21.44
C ALA A 153 9.61 -10.89 -22.69
N GLU A 154 10.22 -9.72 -22.67
CA GLU A 154 10.41 -8.81 -23.78
C GLU A 154 9.21 -7.97 -24.23
N THR A 155 8.97 -6.87 -23.53
CA THR A 155 8.80 -5.59 -24.22
C THR A 155 9.43 -4.52 -23.33
N SER A 156 10.70 -4.31 -23.52
CA SER A 156 11.36 -3.05 -23.21
C SER A 156 10.82 -2.02 -24.18
N ALA A 157 9.64 -1.51 -23.92
CA ALA A 157 9.18 -0.29 -24.54
C ALA A 157 9.63 0.85 -23.64
N ASP A 158 10.67 1.56 -24.07
CA ASP A 158 10.97 2.92 -23.67
C ASP A 158 9.66 3.71 -23.66
N LEU A 159 9.11 3.91 -22.48
CA LEU A 159 8.16 4.98 -22.28
C LEU A 159 9.00 6.26 -22.13
N PRO A 160 8.74 7.30 -22.92
CA PRO A 160 9.45 8.55 -22.81
C PRO A 160 9.30 9.08 -21.38
N GLU A 161 10.40 9.52 -20.81
CA GLU A 161 10.38 10.35 -19.60
C GLU A 161 9.60 11.61 -19.96
N ASP A 162 8.35 11.67 -19.50
CA ASP A 162 7.55 12.88 -19.59
C ASP A 162 8.25 13.96 -18.76
N GLY A 163 9.03 14.76 -19.45
CA GLY A 163 9.55 16.00 -18.93
C GLY A 163 8.40 16.98 -18.76
N ASP A 164 7.79 17.00 -17.61
CA ASP A 164 6.87 18.07 -17.20
C ASP A 164 7.67 19.34 -16.91
N SER A 165 7.90 20.12 -17.96
CA SER A 165 8.17 21.55 -17.84
C SER A 165 6.84 22.30 -17.81
N PHE A 166 6.25 22.45 -16.62
CA PHE A 166 5.24 23.47 -16.41
C PHE A 166 5.94 24.82 -16.24
N ASP A 167 6.16 25.52 -17.36
CA ASP A 167 6.41 26.95 -17.35
C ASP A 167 5.05 27.65 -17.16
N GLY A 168 4.80 28.11 -15.93
CA GLY A 168 3.69 28.96 -15.60
C GLY A 168 4.02 30.42 -15.90
N ALA A 169 3.25 31.02 -16.78
CA ALA A 169 3.11 32.45 -16.91
C ALA A 169 2.07 32.98 -15.91
#